data_bcf94f8a0a16ecad5fa9aacad9728af0
#
_entry.id   bcf94f8a0a16ecad5fa9aacad9728af0
#
_cell.length_a   1.000
_cell.length_b   1.000
_cell.length_c   1.000
_cell.angle_alpha   90.00
_cell.angle_beta   90.00
_cell.angle_gamma   90.00
#
_symmetry.space_group_name_H-M   'P 1'
#
loop_
_entity.id
_entity.type
_entity.pdbx_description
1 polymer ?
#
loop_
_entity_poly.entity_id
_entity_poly.type
_entity_poly.pdbx_seq_one_letter_code
_entity_poly.pdbx_strand_id
1 'polypeptide(L)'
;MDPNHTGPEEYGHGGDTPRQRPPRESLTSDFGQHTPVPARTVQLVSGDFLLTVNPVDGSEIEPCPPAERPARPGKLTEPERAEVERAAAPPVPPGPEQPVLPLLARQDERETLVRLLARGRSVRLVGPGGSGRTRLLDVVAEDCADLAPDGVVRLDGHRRTADDLLNDLFHAVFDAPLHRPDRDELLESVREIGAVVVLDDLEFGGAALDELLDATPECAFLFAATPDVAAPSADAGVEDVELSGLDRAAGLDLLGHAVGRGLTDEEATWAGDLWFESEGLPLRFVQAGALLRQRDRLRAGTSAVDEFGV
;
A
#
# COMPACT_ATOMS: atom_id res chain seq x y z
N MET A 1 25.93 59.21 -27.77
CA MET A 1 25.22 60.42 -27.39
C MET A 1 24.51 60.16 -26.08
N ASP A 2 25.22 60.42 -25.00
CA ASP A 2 24.67 60.91 -23.74
C ASP A 2 24.04 62.27 -23.97
N PRO A 3 23.19 62.81 -23.09
CA PRO A 3 23.41 62.90 -21.64
C PRO A 3 22.14 62.89 -20.75
N ASN A 4 22.37 62.52 -19.48
CA ASN A 4 22.22 63.40 -18.30
C ASN A 4 20.79 63.72 -17.80
N HIS A 5 20.42 63.75 -16.58
CA HIS A 5 21.04 64.40 -15.46
C HIS A 5 20.29 64.13 -14.15
N THR A 6 21.05 63.96 -13.06
CA THR A 6 20.92 64.50 -11.70
C THR A 6 19.60 64.30 -10.95
N GLY A 7 19.59 63.91 -9.78
CA GLY A 7 20.33 64.20 -8.57
C GLY A 7 19.35 64.13 -7.38
N PRO A 8 19.79 64.22 -6.11
CA PRO A 8 19.13 63.56 -4.99
C PRO A 8 18.33 64.56 -4.13
N GLU A 9 17.31 64.05 -3.44
CA GLU A 9 16.75 64.71 -2.23
C GLU A 9 16.36 63.61 -1.22
N GLU A 10 17.01 63.50 -0.18
CA GLU A 10 16.95 64.10 1.16
C GLU A 10 15.86 63.48 2.07
N TYR A 11 16.41 62.80 3.04
CA TYR A 11 16.00 62.61 4.44
C TYR A 11 14.61 62.99 4.93
N GLY A 12 13.88 61.99 5.42
CA GLY A 12 12.77 62.15 6.34
C GLY A 12 12.83 61.09 7.43
N HIS A 13 13.43 61.41 8.57
CA HIS A 13 13.28 60.65 9.80
C HIS A 13 11.81 60.65 10.27
N GLY A 14 11.28 59.49 10.59
CA GLY A 14 9.98 59.39 11.17
C GLY A 14 9.76 58.07 11.90
N GLY A 15 10.09 58.06 13.17
CA GLY A 15 9.32 57.43 14.23
C GLY A 15 9.06 55.94 14.18
N ASP A 16 9.94 55.22 14.83
CA ASP A 16 9.72 53.85 15.31
C ASP A 16 8.55 53.82 16.32
N THR A 17 7.39 53.34 15.91
CA THR A 17 6.28 53.01 16.80
C THR A 17 6.11 51.51 16.81
N PRO A 18 6.27 50.84 17.95
CA PRO A 18 6.04 49.39 18.00
C PRO A 18 4.56 49.10 17.73
N ARG A 19 4.30 48.36 16.65
CA ARG A 19 2.98 47.81 16.37
C ARG A 19 2.59 46.84 17.47
N GLN A 20 1.74 47.26 18.35
CA GLN A 20 1.01 46.43 19.31
C GLN A 20 0.23 45.37 18.54
N ARG A 21 0.57 44.10 18.82
CA ARG A 21 -0.26 42.97 18.41
C ARG A 21 -1.64 43.13 19.08
N PRO A 22 -2.73 42.92 18.35
CA PRO A 22 -4.05 42.87 18.96
C PRO A 22 -4.12 41.73 19.99
N PRO A 23 -4.85 41.92 21.09
CA PRO A 23 -5.00 40.90 22.11
C PRO A 23 -5.68 39.66 21.48
N ARG A 24 -5.08 38.49 21.71
CA ARG A 24 -5.75 37.22 21.40
C ARG A 24 -7.02 37.15 22.24
N GLU A 25 -8.18 37.21 21.58
CA GLU A 25 -9.44 36.86 22.17
C GLU A 25 -9.37 35.41 22.63
N SER A 26 -9.39 35.22 23.94
CA SER A 26 -9.60 33.92 24.56
C SER A 26 -11.04 33.52 24.28
N LEU A 27 -11.22 32.48 23.48
CA LEU A 27 -12.50 31.77 23.38
C LEU A 27 -12.74 31.06 24.72
N THR A 28 -13.37 31.75 25.65
CA THR A 28 -13.99 31.13 26.81
C THR A 28 -15.31 30.53 26.34
N SER A 29 -15.29 29.23 25.98
CA SER A 29 -16.52 28.46 25.90
C SER A 29 -16.96 28.14 27.32
N ASP A 30 -18.06 28.71 27.70
CA ASP A 30 -18.78 28.47 28.94
C ASP A 30 -19.39 27.07 28.90
N PHE A 31 -18.64 26.05 29.26
CA PHE A 31 -19.14 24.71 29.56
C PHE A 31 -19.01 24.47 31.06
N GLY A 32 -20.17 24.21 31.66
CA GLY A 32 -20.48 24.03 33.05
C GLY A 32 -19.42 23.39 33.94
N GLN A 33 -19.46 23.75 35.21
CA GLN A 33 -18.62 23.34 36.33
C GLN A 33 -18.00 21.96 36.21
N HIS A 34 -16.85 21.86 35.60
CA HIS A 34 -15.97 20.69 35.74
C HIS A 34 -14.89 21.05 36.76
N THR A 35 -14.81 20.26 37.84
CA THR A 35 -13.66 20.23 38.73
C THR A 35 -12.39 20.18 37.88
N PRO A 36 -11.40 21.07 38.12
CA PRO A 36 -10.16 21.03 37.34
C PRO A 36 -9.47 19.70 37.58
N VAL A 37 -9.43 18.86 36.55
CA VAL A 37 -8.55 17.70 36.53
C VAL A 37 -7.13 18.26 36.57
N PRO A 38 -6.26 17.85 37.50
CA PRO A 38 -4.91 18.36 37.57
C PRO A 38 -4.23 18.06 36.21
N ALA A 39 -3.76 19.13 35.57
CA ALA A 39 -3.03 19.05 34.33
C ALA A 39 -1.81 18.13 34.55
N ARG A 40 -1.81 16.97 33.92
CA ARG A 40 -0.69 16.02 34.00
C ARG A 40 0.32 16.39 32.97
N THR A 41 1.59 16.46 33.38
CA THR A 41 2.73 16.47 32.48
C THR A 41 2.75 15.14 31.73
N VAL A 42 2.78 15.20 30.41
CA VAL A 42 2.90 14.01 29.55
C VAL A 42 4.32 13.99 28.99
N GLN A 43 5.02 12.89 29.17
CA GLN A 43 6.32 12.65 28.57
C GLN A 43 6.15 11.65 27.42
N LEU A 44 6.65 12.02 26.26
CA LEU A 44 6.68 11.19 25.06
C LEU A 44 8.13 11.01 24.63
N VAL A 45 8.55 9.78 24.50
CA VAL A 45 9.87 9.46 23.95
C VAL A 45 9.73 9.21 22.47
N SER A 46 10.51 9.91 21.65
CA SER A 46 10.53 9.72 20.21
C SER A 46 11.99 9.66 19.76
N GLY A 47 12.46 8.46 19.44
CA GLY A 47 13.87 8.21 19.13
C GLY A 47 14.81 8.70 20.25
N ASP A 48 15.76 9.55 19.89
CA ASP A 48 16.72 10.12 20.81
C ASP A 48 16.22 11.32 21.63
N PHE A 49 14.96 11.68 21.52
CA PHE A 49 14.40 12.87 22.16
C PHE A 49 13.25 12.54 23.11
N LEU A 50 13.24 13.23 24.24
CA LEU A 50 12.17 13.26 25.22
C LEU A 50 11.38 14.56 25.03
N LEU A 51 10.12 14.44 24.63
CA LEU A 51 9.19 15.56 24.56
C LEU A 51 8.37 15.61 25.86
N THR A 52 8.62 16.62 26.68
CA THR A 52 7.82 16.89 27.88
C THR A 52 6.78 17.95 27.55
N VAL A 53 5.50 17.57 27.59
CA VAL A 53 4.38 18.49 27.41
C VAL A 53 3.83 18.87 28.78
N ASN A 54 4.09 20.11 29.19
CA ASN A 54 3.54 20.69 30.40
C ASN A 54 2.43 21.68 30.00
N PRO A 55 1.17 21.45 30.40
CA PRO A 55 0.07 22.35 30.04
C PRO A 55 0.20 23.76 30.63
N VAL A 56 1.08 23.97 31.61
CA VAL A 56 1.32 25.29 32.23
C VAL A 56 2.52 25.97 31.63
N ASP A 57 3.64 25.27 31.49
CA ASP A 57 4.96 25.84 31.11
C ASP A 57 5.32 25.64 29.62
N GLY A 58 4.51 24.92 28.89
CA GLY A 58 4.73 24.62 27.46
C GLY A 58 5.42 23.28 27.23
N SER A 59 5.90 23.08 26.00
CA SER A 59 6.55 21.83 25.61
C SER A 59 8.06 22.04 25.54
N GLU A 60 8.83 21.11 26.09
CA GLU A 60 10.27 21.09 26.08
C GLU A 60 10.76 19.80 25.39
N ILE A 61 11.76 19.93 24.55
CA ILE A 61 12.38 18.80 23.84
C ILE A 61 13.82 18.69 24.35
N GLU A 62 14.12 17.57 24.98
CA GLU A 62 15.46 17.28 25.51
C GLU A 62 15.99 15.98 24.86
N PRO A 63 17.32 15.80 24.76
CA PRO A 63 17.90 14.52 24.42
C PRO A 63 17.48 13.45 25.44
N CYS A 64 16.95 12.33 24.98
CA CYS A 64 16.59 11.23 25.86
C CYS A 64 17.84 10.54 26.39
N PRO A 65 18.01 10.44 27.73
CA PRO A 65 19.13 9.71 28.30
C PRO A 65 19.13 8.23 27.83
N PRO A 66 20.30 7.63 27.56
CA PRO A 66 20.37 6.23 27.07
C PRO A 66 19.65 5.21 27.96
N ALA A 67 19.53 5.48 29.26
CA ALA A 67 18.83 4.63 30.21
C ALA A 67 17.30 4.74 30.17
N GLU A 68 16.78 5.81 29.56
CA GLU A 68 15.35 6.09 29.43
C GLU A 68 14.85 5.85 28.00
N ARG A 69 15.77 5.53 27.08
CA ARG A 69 15.37 5.13 25.73
C ARG A 69 14.52 3.87 25.82
N PRO A 70 13.42 3.82 25.07
CA PRO A 70 12.63 2.57 25.01
C PRO A 70 13.55 1.43 24.57
N ALA A 71 13.36 0.28 25.17
CA ALA A 71 13.98 -0.94 24.67
C ALA A 71 13.61 -1.12 23.19
N ARG A 72 14.50 -1.76 22.40
CA ARG A 72 14.16 -2.08 21.00
C ARG A 72 12.75 -2.65 20.95
N PRO A 73 11.92 -2.18 19.99
CA PRO A 73 10.56 -2.69 19.87
C PRO A 73 10.58 -4.21 19.66
N GLY A 74 9.70 -4.93 20.34
CA GLY A 74 9.52 -6.36 20.13
C GLY A 74 8.83 -6.64 18.80
N LYS A 75 9.11 -7.80 18.21
CA LYS A 75 8.36 -8.25 17.03
C LYS A 75 6.92 -8.58 17.43
N LEU A 76 5.97 -8.15 16.60
CA LEU A 76 4.57 -8.54 16.71
C LEU A 76 4.40 -10.05 16.53
N THR A 77 3.56 -10.65 17.32
CA THR A 77 3.13 -12.03 17.08
C THR A 77 2.21 -12.09 15.84
N GLU A 78 2.07 -13.26 15.25
CA GLU A 78 1.19 -13.47 14.08
C GLU A 78 -0.24 -12.94 14.28
N PRO A 79 -0.95 -13.22 15.42
CA PRO A 79 -2.28 -12.68 15.63
C PRO A 79 -2.32 -11.15 15.76
N GLU A 80 -1.28 -10.53 16.34
CA GLU A 80 -1.17 -9.08 16.44
C GLU A 80 -0.95 -8.43 15.09
N ARG A 81 -0.08 -9.01 14.23
CA ARG A 81 0.09 -8.56 12.84
C ARG A 81 -1.20 -8.62 12.04
N ALA A 82 -1.93 -9.74 12.14
CA ALA A 82 -3.23 -9.91 11.48
C ALA A 82 -4.27 -8.90 11.98
N GLU A 83 -4.19 -8.44 13.22
CA GLU A 83 -5.05 -7.38 13.76
C GLU A 83 -4.66 -6.00 13.21
N VAL A 84 -3.37 -5.69 13.17
CA VAL A 84 -2.84 -4.43 12.58
C VAL A 84 -3.19 -4.34 11.11
N GLU A 85 -2.99 -5.40 10.33
CA GLU A 85 -3.35 -5.47 8.91
C GLU A 85 -4.86 -5.27 8.69
N ARG A 86 -5.69 -5.91 9.51
CA ARG A 86 -7.15 -5.75 9.45
C ARG A 86 -7.60 -4.35 9.82
N ALA A 87 -6.92 -3.70 10.79
CA ALA A 87 -7.23 -2.33 11.19
C ALA A 87 -6.78 -1.30 10.14
N ALA A 88 -5.71 -1.59 9.42
CA ALA A 88 -5.19 -0.75 8.33
C ALA A 88 -5.98 -0.92 7.02
N ALA A 89 -6.72 -2.02 6.85
CA ALA A 89 -7.48 -2.28 5.65
C ALA A 89 -8.55 -1.17 5.44
N PRO A 90 -8.64 -0.58 4.23
CA PRO A 90 -9.64 0.43 3.95
C PRO A 90 -11.05 -0.14 4.13
N PRO A 91 -12.01 0.63 4.67
CA PRO A 91 -13.37 0.16 4.83
C PRO A 91 -13.95 -0.22 3.47
N VAL A 92 -14.44 -1.45 3.36
CA VAL A 92 -15.10 -1.93 2.14
C VAL A 92 -16.34 -1.06 1.91
N PRO A 93 -16.41 -0.31 0.79
CA PRO A 93 -17.56 0.54 0.53
C PRO A 93 -18.82 -0.34 0.41
N PRO A 94 -19.95 0.06 0.98
CA PRO A 94 -21.21 -0.65 0.80
C PRO A 94 -21.60 -0.60 -0.69
N GLY A 95 -21.37 -1.69 -1.37
CA GLY A 95 -21.70 -1.89 -2.78
C GLY A 95 -22.36 -3.25 -2.98
N PRO A 96 -22.97 -3.52 -4.12
CA PRO A 96 -23.43 -4.86 -4.41
C PRO A 96 -22.24 -5.82 -4.36
N GLU A 97 -22.38 -6.91 -3.61
CA GLU A 97 -21.34 -7.94 -3.51
C GLU A 97 -20.84 -8.31 -4.91
N GLN A 98 -19.57 -8.02 -5.13
CA GLN A 98 -18.92 -8.47 -6.35
C GLN A 98 -18.60 -9.96 -6.18
N PRO A 99 -18.88 -10.78 -7.19
CA PRO A 99 -18.55 -12.19 -7.09
C PRO A 99 -17.04 -12.35 -6.90
N VAL A 100 -16.65 -13.12 -5.89
CA VAL A 100 -15.26 -13.53 -5.73
C VAL A 100 -14.90 -14.41 -6.93
N LEU A 101 -14.06 -13.89 -7.82
CA LEU A 101 -13.66 -14.60 -9.02
C LEU A 101 -12.55 -15.61 -8.67
N PRO A 102 -12.63 -16.84 -9.16
CA PRO A 102 -11.58 -17.84 -8.95
C PRO A 102 -10.31 -17.46 -9.72
N LEU A 103 -9.17 -17.91 -9.22
CA LEU A 103 -7.92 -17.88 -9.98
C LEU A 103 -7.95 -19.06 -10.97
N LEU A 104 -8.03 -18.76 -12.26
CA LEU A 104 -8.16 -19.77 -13.32
C LEU A 104 -6.85 -19.89 -14.10
N ALA A 105 -6.49 -21.14 -14.46
CA ALA A 105 -5.36 -21.48 -15.33
C ALA A 105 -4.04 -20.81 -14.93
N ARG A 106 -3.73 -20.80 -13.62
CA ARG A 106 -2.51 -20.24 -13.02
C ARG A 106 -1.83 -21.19 -12.05
N GLN A 107 -2.14 -22.47 -12.18
CA GLN A 107 -1.65 -23.47 -11.24
C GLN A 107 -0.12 -23.64 -11.34
N ASP A 108 0.42 -23.65 -12.55
CA ASP A 108 1.85 -23.85 -12.79
C ASP A 108 2.67 -22.64 -12.26
N GLU A 109 2.19 -21.42 -12.51
CA GLU A 109 2.81 -20.21 -11.99
C GLU A 109 2.73 -20.20 -10.45
N ARG A 110 1.55 -20.48 -9.87
CA ARG A 110 1.35 -20.57 -8.41
C ARG A 110 2.32 -21.55 -7.77
N GLU A 111 2.42 -22.78 -8.27
CA GLU A 111 3.32 -23.81 -7.76
C GLU A 111 4.80 -23.42 -7.91
N THR A 112 5.14 -22.75 -9.01
CA THR A 112 6.49 -22.24 -9.23
C THR A 112 6.87 -21.15 -8.25
N LEU A 113 5.98 -20.16 -8.03
CA LEU A 113 6.18 -19.07 -7.08
C LEU A 113 6.35 -19.61 -5.65
N VAL A 114 5.43 -20.45 -5.17
CA VAL A 114 5.52 -21.06 -3.83
C VAL A 114 6.83 -21.85 -3.65
N ARG A 115 7.23 -22.63 -4.67
CA ARG A 115 8.46 -23.41 -4.61
C ARG A 115 9.72 -22.54 -4.55
N LEU A 116 9.74 -21.40 -5.24
CA LEU A 116 10.87 -20.47 -5.21
C LEU A 116 10.96 -19.76 -3.86
N LEU A 117 9.84 -19.23 -3.35
CA LEU A 117 9.75 -18.58 -2.05
C LEU A 117 10.12 -19.52 -0.91
N ALA A 118 9.69 -20.78 -0.95
CA ALA A 118 10.07 -21.81 0.03
C ALA A 118 11.58 -22.11 0.05
N ARG A 119 12.34 -21.69 -0.98
CA ARG A 119 13.80 -21.79 -1.03
C ARG A 119 14.48 -20.48 -0.65
N GLY A 120 13.74 -19.49 -0.16
CA GLY A 120 14.26 -18.16 0.15
C GLY A 120 14.64 -17.34 -1.09
N ARG A 121 14.10 -17.68 -2.27
CA ARG A 121 14.36 -16.91 -3.50
C ARG A 121 13.33 -15.81 -3.68
N SER A 122 13.81 -14.62 -4.00
CA SER A 122 12.93 -13.52 -4.41
C SER A 122 12.48 -13.71 -5.86
N VAL A 123 11.24 -13.32 -6.14
CA VAL A 123 10.61 -13.51 -7.46
C VAL A 123 9.96 -12.22 -7.92
N ARG A 124 10.24 -11.82 -9.16
CA ARG A 124 9.57 -10.74 -9.85
C ARG A 124 8.51 -11.30 -10.81
N LEU A 125 7.24 -11.03 -10.51
CA LEU A 125 6.12 -11.38 -11.37
C LEU A 125 5.87 -10.25 -12.38
N VAL A 126 6.22 -10.50 -13.63
CA VAL A 126 6.16 -9.50 -14.71
C VAL A 126 4.95 -9.79 -15.59
N GLY A 127 4.16 -8.77 -15.87
CA GLY A 127 3.05 -8.90 -16.80
C GLY A 127 2.36 -7.56 -17.07
N PRO A 128 1.58 -7.47 -18.15
CA PRO A 128 0.85 -6.25 -18.48
C PRO A 128 -0.23 -5.93 -17.43
N GLY A 129 -0.68 -4.68 -17.39
CA GLY A 129 -1.82 -4.28 -16.57
C GLY A 129 -3.05 -5.13 -16.88
N GLY A 130 -3.69 -5.70 -15.85
CA GLY A 130 -4.86 -6.54 -16.02
C GLY A 130 -4.57 -8.04 -16.30
N SER A 131 -3.32 -8.49 -16.25
CA SER A 131 -2.95 -9.91 -16.36
C SER A 131 -3.31 -10.76 -15.14
N GLY A 132 -3.71 -10.14 -14.03
CA GLY A 132 -4.11 -10.83 -12.80
C GLY A 132 -2.98 -10.99 -11.77
N ARG A 133 -1.93 -10.16 -11.85
CA ARG A 133 -0.80 -10.16 -10.91
C ARG A 133 -1.27 -10.09 -9.47
N THR A 134 -1.99 -9.03 -9.09
CA THR A 134 -2.53 -8.83 -7.74
C THR A 134 -3.27 -10.07 -7.22
N ARG A 135 -4.14 -10.68 -8.05
CA ARG A 135 -4.88 -11.87 -7.64
C ARG A 135 -3.98 -13.08 -7.41
N LEU A 136 -2.95 -13.24 -8.23
CA LEU A 136 -1.96 -14.31 -8.05
C LEU A 136 -1.11 -14.06 -6.80
N LEU A 137 -0.69 -12.82 -6.54
CA LEU A 137 0.01 -12.43 -5.30
C LEU A 137 -0.81 -12.81 -4.06
N ASP A 138 -2.12 -12.50 -4.05
CA ASP A 138 -3.01 -12.81 -2.92
C ASP A 138 -3.04 -14.31 -2.61
N VAL A 139 -3.24 -15.13 -3.65
CA VAL A 139 -3.34 -16.59 -3.48
C VAL A 139 -2.00 -17.20 -3.04
N VAL A 140 -0.89 -16.74 -3.63
CA VAL A 140 0.46 -17.21 -3.24
C VAL A 140 0.81 -16.77 -1.82
N ALA A 141 0.40 -15.57 -1.41
CA ALA A 141 0.60 -15.10 -0.03
C ALA A 141 -0.12 -16.00 0.99
N GLU A 142 -1.35 -16.45 0.68
CA GLU A 142 -2.08 -17.40 1.51
C GLU A 142 -1.35 -18.75 1.60
N ASP A 143 -0.80 -19.24 0.48
CA ASP A 143 -0.04 -20.49 0.44
C ASP A 143 1.29 -20.43 1.19
N CYS A 144 1.84 -19.23 1.35
CA CYS A 144 3.15 -19.00 1.97
C CYS A 144 3.05 -18.63 3.46
N ALA A 145 1.87 -18.62 4.06
CA ALA A 145 1.64 -18.13 5.42
C ALA A 145 2.62 -18.72 6.47
N ASP A 146 2.94 -20.01 6.34
CA ASP A 146 3.78 -20.75 7.29
C ASP A 146 5.24 -20.91 6.81
N LEU A 147 5.66 -20.25 5.72
CA LEU A 147 7.00 -20.48 5.15
C LEU A 147 8.13 -19.76 5.88
N ALA A 148 7.84 -18.66 6.54
CA ALA A 148 8.84 -17.79 7.15
C ALA A 148 8.55 -17.51 8.62
N PRO A 149 9.57 -17.31 9.47
CA PRO A 149 9.38 -17.12 10.91
C PRO A 149 8.55 -15.86 11.25
N ASP A 150 8.70 -14.80 10.46
CA ASP A 150 7.90 -13.59 10.60
C ASP A 150 6.67 -13.59 9.65
N GLY A 151 6.31 -14.76 9.08
CA GLY A 151 5.13 -14.97 8.25
C GLY A 151 5.16 -14.21 6.92
N VAL A 152 3.99 -13.77 6.46
CA VAL A 152 3.82 -12.98 5.23
C VAL A 152 3.54 -11.54 5.58
N VAL A 153 4.27 -10.62 4.96
CA VAL A 153 4.04 -9.17 5.05
C VAL A 153 3.59 -8.65 3.69
N ARG A 154 2.46 -7.96 3.64
CA ARG A 154 1.91 -7.35 2.41
C ARG A 154 2.22 -5.86 2.40
N LEU A 155 2.83 -5.38 1.32
CA LEU A 155 3.16 -3.98 1.11
C LEU A 155 2.62 -3.50 -0.24
N ASP A 156 2.35 -2.21 -0.33
CA ASP A 156 1.95 -1.53 -1.57
C ASP A 156 3.12 -0.68 -2.07
N GLY A 157 3.58 -0.94 -3.30
CA GLY A 157 4.68 -0.23 -3.92
C GLY A 157 4.29 1.04 -4.66
N HIS A 158 2.98 1.33 -4.78
CA HIS A 158 2.50 2.48 -5.51
C HIS A 158 2.99 3.80 -4.89
N ARG A 159 3.77 4.57 -5.65
CA ARG A 159 4.37 5.84 -5.23
C ARG A 159 5.24 5.75 -3.97
N ARG A 160 5.84 4.60 -3.73
CA ARG A 160 6.77 4.36 -2.62
C ARG A 160 8.20 4.37 -3.11
N THR A 161 9.11 4.79 -2.24
CA THR A 161 10.55 4.64 -2.41
C THR A 161 11.04 3.39 -1.67
N ALA A 162 12.28 2.95 -1.91
CA ALA A 162 12.88 1.87 -1.14
C ALA A 162 12.91 2.16 0.36
N ASP A 163 13.24 3.40 0.75
CA ASP A 163 13.24 3.83 2.16
C ASP A 163 11.83 3.80 2.78
N ASP A 164 10.79 4.19 2.02
CA ASP A 164 9.40 4.08 2.49
C ASP A 164 9.02 2.62 2.76
N LEU A 165 9.38 1.71 1.86
CA LEU A 165 9.09 0.27 2.00
C LEU A 165 9.85 -0.36 3.15
N LEU A 166 11.10 0.05 3.43
CA LEU A 166 11.84 -0.40 4.60
C LEU A 166 11.15 0.05 5.90
N ASN A 167 10.66 1.31 5.96
CA ASN A 167 9.89 1.79 7.10
C ASN A 167 8.55 1.05 7.25
N ASP A 168 7.83 0.84 6.14
CA ASP A 168 6.56 0.11 6.15
C ASP A 168 6.77 -1.35 6.62
N LEU A 169 7.85 -2.00 6.18
CA LEU A 169 8.24 -3.35 6.62
C LEU A 169 8.57 -3.39 8.12
N PHE A 170 9.33 -2.41 8.60
CA PHE A 170 9.64 -2.29 10.02
C PHE A 170 8.35 -2.21 10.86
N HIS A 171 7.44 -1.30 10.50
CA HIS A 171 6.18 -1.12 11.23
C HIS A 171 5.20 -2.28 11.09
N ALA A 172 5.31 -3.09 10.03
CA ALA A 172 4.51 -4.30 9.86
C ALA A 172 4.97 -5.45 10.77
N VAL A 173 6.24 -5.46 11.18
CA VAL A 173 6.82 -6.57 11.94
C VAL A 173 7.03 -6.21 13.41
N PHE A 174 7.35 -4.96 13.71
CA PHE A 174 7.65 -4.53 15.08
C PHE A 174 6.50 -3.74 15.71
N ASP A 175 6.26 -3.98 17.00
CA ASP A 175 5.29 -3.18 17.79
C ASP A 175 5.88 -1.82 18.15
N ALA A 176 5.81 -0.91 17.19
CA ALA A 176 6.43 0.40 17.30
C ALA A 176 5.61 1.53 16.63
N PRO A 177 4.31 1.69 16.93
CA PRO A 177 3.42 2.57 16.17
C PRO A 177 3.82 4.06 16.20
N LEU A 178 4.57 4.48 17.21
CA LEU A 178 5.01 5.88 17.38
C LEU A 178 6.54 6.04 17.26
N HIS A 179 7.26 4.96 17.12
CA HIS A 179 8.71 4.97 16.98
C HIS A 179 9.10 5.28 15.54
N ARG A 180 10.03 6.20 15.37
CA ARG A 180 10.64 6.50 14.07
C ARG A 180 12.12 6.22 14.20
N PRO A 181 12.58 5.05 13.76
CA PRO A 181 13.99 4.70 13.82
C PRO A 181 14.79 5.67 12.95
N ASP A 182 16.00 5.97 13.36
CA ASP A 182 16.95 6.57 12.45
C ASP A 182 17.38 5.53 11.37
N ARG A 183 18.14 5.97 10.36
CA ARG A 183 18.51 5.09 9.23
C ARG A 183 19.31 3.86 9.67
N ASP A 184 20.23 4.05 10.61
CA ASP A 184 21.09 2.95 11.07
C ASP A 184 20.29 1.94 11.89
N GLU A 185 19.44 2.40 12.78
CA GLU A 185 18.53 1.58 13.57
C GLU A 185 17.52 0.84 12.68
N LEU A 186 16.96 1.52 11.66
CA LEU A 186 16.08 0.91 10.68
C LEU A 186 16.76 -0.24 9.95
N LEU A 187 17.95 0.01 9.38
CA LEU A 187 18.70 -1.00 8.63
C LEU A 187 19.13 -2.18 9.52
N GLU A 188 19.50 -1.93 10.78
CA GLU A 188 19.81 -3.01 11.72
C GLU A 188 18.56 -3.86 12.03
N SER A 189 17.40 -3.22 12.23
CA SER A 189 16.15 -3.90 12.55
C SER A 189 15.61 -4.72 11.38
N VAL A 190 15.57 -4.16 10.16
CA VAL A 190 15.01 -4.86 8.99
C VAL A 190 15.86 -6.06 8.55
N ARG A 191 17.18 -6.07 8.84
CA ARG A 191 18.04 -7.22 8.59
C ARG A 191 17.67 -8.47 9.39
N GLU A 192 17.00 -8.30 10.53
CA GLU A 192 16.57 -9.39 11.39
C GLU A 192 15.17 -9.92 11.02
N ILE A 193 14.53 -9.34 10.01
CA ILE A 193 13.21 -9.78 9.54
C ILE A 193 13.37 -10.94 8.59
N GLY A 194 12.79 -12.09 8.96
CA GLY A 194 12.71 -13.28 8.11
C GLY A 194 11.27 -13.49 7.66
N ALA A 195 10.81 -12.77 6.64
CA ALA A 195 9.45 -12.81 6.14
C ALA A 195 9.37 -13.11 4.64
N VAL A 196 8.22 -13.60 4.19
CA VAL A 196 7.83 -13.50 2.78
C VAL A 196 7.16 -12.15 2.58
N VAL A 197 7.81 -11.25 1.83
CA VAL A 197 7.29 -9.91 1.55
C VAL A 197 6.59 -9.92 0.20
N VAL A 198 5.28 -9.69 0.23
CA VAL A 198 4.45 -9.58 -0.97
C VAL A 198 4.23 -8.10 -1.28
N LEU A 199 4.74 -7.65 -2.42
CA LEU A 199 4.76 -6.26 -2.82
C LEU A 199 4.04 -6.08 -4.15
N ASP A 200 2.87 -5.46 -4.11
CA ASP A 200 2.10 -5.15 -5.31
C ASP A 200 2.44 -3.75 -5.85
N ASP A 201 2.15 -3.53 -7.14
CA ASP A 201 2.30 -2.26 -7.85
C ASP A 201 3.67 -1.57 -7.67
N LEU A 202 4.77 -2.35 -7.74
CA LEU A 202 6.12 -1.81 -7.68
C LEU A 202 6.42 -0.93 -8.90
N GLU A 203 6.75 0.34 -8.66
CA GLU A 203 7.01 1.34 -9.72
C GLU A 203 8.50 1.65 -9.92
N PHE A 204 9.38 1.18 -9.07
CA PHE A 204 10.82 1.34 -9.20
C PHE A 204 11.55 0.01 -9.35
N GLY A 205 12.78 0.07 -9.91
CA GLY A 205 13.62 -1.09 -10.14
C GLY A 205 15.09 -0.71 -10.19
N GLY A 206 15.93 -1.58 -10.75
CA GLY A 206 17.37 -1.36 -10.83
C GLY A 206 18.00 -1.16 -9.46
N ALA A 207 18.93 -0.21 -9.34
CA ALA A 207 19.69 0.02 -8.12
C ALA A 207 18.84 0.28 -6.85
N ALA A 208 17.70 0.94 -6.98
CA ALA A 208 16.83 1.19 -5.83
C ALA A 208 16.17 -0.11 -5.31
N LEU A 209 15.87 -1.05 -6.21
CA LEU A 209 15.39 -2.37 -5.82
C LEU A 209 16.53 -3.21 -5.24
N ASP A 210 17.73 -3.14 -5.81
CA ASP A 210 18.91 -3.82 -5.25
C ASP A 210 19.18 -3.34 -3.81
N GLU A 211 19.09 -2.03 -3.52
CA GLU A 211 19.22 -1.49 -2.16
C GLU A 211 18.18 -2.05 -1.18
N LEU A 212 16.92 -2.19 -1.61
CA LEU A 212 15.86 -2.78 -0.78
C LEU A 212 16.18 -4.25 -0.44
N LEU A 213 16.58 -5.04 -1.43
CA LEU A 213 16.91 -6.46 -1.27
C LEU A 213 18.15 -6.66 -0.40
N ASP A 214 19.18 -5.85 -0.59
CA ASP A 214 20.42 -5.89 0.19
C ASP A 214 20.20 -5.50 1.66
N ALA A 215 19.26 -4.61 1.91
CA ALA A 215 18.89 -4.20 3.28
C ALA A 215 18.16 -5.31 4.05
N THR A 216 17.52 -6.27 3.36
CA THR A 216 16.64 -7.29 3.95
C THR A 216 17.03 -8.72 3.53
N PRO A 217 18.25 -9.19 3.86
CA PRO A 217 18.82 -10.43 3.33
C PRO A 217 18.08 -11.70 3.77
N GLU A 218 17.34 -11.67 4.87
CA GLU A 218 16.59 -12.81 5.38
C GLU A 218 15.15 -12.86 4.84
N CYS A 219 14.73 -11.85 4.04
CA CYS A 219 13.41 -11.82 3.41
C CYS A 219 13.42 -12.48 2.03
N ALA A 220 12.33 -13.15 1.69
CA ALA A 220 12.03 -13.57 0.33
C ALA A 220 10.92 -12.67 -0.24
N PHE A 221 11.20 -12.00 -1.36
CA PHE A 221 10.24 -11.09 -1.97
C PHE A 221 9.45 -11.76 -3.10
N LEU A 222 8.15 -11.51 -3.12
CA LEU A 222 7.29 -11.72 -4.28
C LEU A 222 6.71 -10.37 -4.70
N PHE A 223 7.21 -9.79 -5.77
CA PHE A 223 6.75 -8.48 -6.19
C PHE A 223 6.24 -8.46 -7.63
N ALA A 224 5.15 -7.70 -7.83
CA ALA A 224 4.54 -7.51 -9.13
C ALA A 224 5.03 -6.21 -9.77
N ALA A 225 5.46 -6.31 -11.01
CA ALA A 225 5.91 -5.17 -11.80
C ALA A 225 5.34 -5.24 -13.22
N THR A 226 5.15 -4.08 -13.83
CA THR A 226 4.90 -3.99 -15.27
C THR A 226 6.21 -4.17 -16.05
N PRO A 227 6.15 -4.55 -17.33
CA PRO A 227 7.35 -4.80 -18.13
C PRO A 227 8.29 -3.59 -18.32
N ASP A 228 7.78 -2.37 -18.08
CA ASP A 228 8.53 -1.11 -18.16
C ASP A 228 9.35 -0.80 -16.90
N VAL A 229 9.07 -1.48 -15.78
CA VAL A 229 9.88 -1.37 -14.56
C VAL A 229 11.20 -2.12 -14.74
N ALA A 230 12.32 -1.44 -14.50
CA ALA A 230 13.64 -2.03 -14.67
C ALA A 230 13.85 -3.27 -13.77
N ALA A 231 14.46 -4.31 -14.31
CA ALA A 231 14.85 -5.46 -13.52
C ALA A 231 15.93 -5.08 -12.48
N PRO A 232 16.01 -5.78 -11.35
CA PRO A 232 17.15 -5.68 -10.44
C PRO A 232 18.42 -6.19 -11.13
N SER A 233 19.58 -6.00 -10.49
CA SER A 233 20.84 -6.55 -11.01
C SER A 233 20.82 -8.07 -11.08
N ALA A 234 21.59 -8.65 -11.98
CA ALA A 234 21.69 -10.11 -12.12
C ALA A 234 22.20 -10.80 -10.84
N ASP A 235 22.97 -10.06 -10.03
CA ASP A 235 23.54 -10.55 -8.78
C ASP A 235 22.55 -10.53 -7.61
N ALA A 236 21.43 -9.81 -7.73
CA ALA A 236 20.38 -9.74 -6.70
C ALA A 236 19.65 -11.09 -6.48
N GLY A 237 19.88 -12.07 -7.37
CA GLY A 237 19.33 -13.41 -7.19
C GLY A 237 17.80 -13.51 -7.32
N VAL A 238 17.19 -12.55 -7.99
CA VAL A 238 15.75 -12.50 -8.25
C VAL A 238 15.42 -13.30 -9.50
N GLU A 239 14.36 -14.08 -9.46
CA GLU A 239 13.86 -14.84 -10.59
C GLU A 239 12.67 -14.16 -11.24
N ASP A 240 12.69 -14.01 -12.57
CA ASP A 240 11.56 -13.44 -13.31
C ASP A 240 10.56 -14.55 -13.69
N VAL A 241 9.29 -14.31 -13.39
CA VAL A 241 8.16 -15.12 -13.84
C VAL A 241 7.24 -14.25 -14.68
N GLU A 242 7.09 -14.59 -15.94
CA GLU A 242 6.22 -13.84 -16.85
C GLU A 242 4.76 -14.31 -16.74
N LEU A 243 3.85 -13.37 -16.57
CA LEU A 243 2.42 -13.62 -16.53
C LEU A 243 1.76 -13.14 -17.83
N SER A 244 1.49 -14.07 -18.72
CA SER A 244 0.77 -13.84 -19.99
C SER A 244 -0.75 -13.80 -19.79
N GLY A 245 -1.50 -13.56 -20.86
CA GLY A 245 -2.96 -13.71 -20.86
C GLY A 245 -3.40 -15.16 -20.60
N LEU A 246 -4.68 -15.34 -20.28
CA LEU A 246 -5.30 -16.66 -20.13
C LEU A 246 -5.43 -17.35 -21.49
N ASP A 247 -5.42 -18.66 -21.49
CA ASP A 247 -5.87 -19.40 -22.65
C ASP A 247 -7.37 -19.14 -22.96
N ARG A 248 -7.83 -19.54 -24.13
CA ARG A 248 -9.19 -19.26 -24.56
C ARG A 248 -10.25 -19.90 -23.66
N ALA A 249 -10.03 -21.12 -23.21
CA ALA A 249 -10.99 -21.84 -22.36
C ALA A 249 -11.11 -21.15 -21.00
N ALA A 250 -10.00 -20.82 -20.35
CA ALA A 250 -9.97 -20.10 -19.08
C ALA A 250 -10.55 -18.70 -19.19
N GLY A 251 -10.35 -17.99 -20.32
CA GLY A 251 -10.97 -16.69 -20.56
C GLY A 251 -12.50 -16.77 -20.61
N LEU A 252 -13.05 -17.76 -21.32
CA LEU A 252 -14.49 -18.00 -21.37
C LEU A 252 -15.06 -18.40 -20.00
N ASP A 253 -14.36 -19.27 -19.28
CA ASP A 253 -14.76 -19.68 -17.93
C ASP A 253 -14.77 -18.47 -16.97
N LEU A 254 -13.75 -17.61 -17.04
CA LEU A 254 -13.69 -16.37 -16.27
C LEU A 254 -14.87 -15.45 -16.57
N LEU A 255 -15.23 -15.30 -17.85
CA LEU A 255 -16.40 -14.52 -18.24
C LEU A 255 -17.69 -15.13 -17.66
N GLY A 256 -17.87 -16.44 -17.72
CA GLY A 256 -19.02 -17.13 -17.12
C GLY A 256 -19.14 -16.87 -15.62
N HIS A 257 -18.03 -16.97 -14.88
CA HIS A 257 -17.98 -16.63 -13.46
C HIS A 257 -18.28 -15.14 -13.22
N ALA A 258 -17.71 -14.26 -14.06
CA ALA A 258 -17.95 -12.82 -13.96
C ALA A 258 -19.40 -12.44 -14.28
N VAL A 259 -20.09 -13.14 -15.16
CA VAL A 259 -21.53 -12.96 -15.42
C VAL A 259 -22.39 -13.56 -14.30
N GLY A 260 -21.94 -14.63 -13.67
CA GLY A 260 -22.65 -15.39 -12.64
C GLY A 260 -23.68 -16.39 -13.20
N ARG A 261 -23.55 -16.75 -14.48
CA ARG A 261 -24.34 -17.78 -15.17
C ARG A 261 -23.60 -18.34 -16.38
N GLY A 262 -24.11 -19.43 -16.95
CA GLY A 262 -23.61 -19.92 -18.23
C GLY A 262 -23.75 -18.87 -19.35
N LEU A 263 -22.79 -18.88 -20.26
CA LEU A 263 -22.81 -18.04 -21.45
C LEU A 263 -23.77 -18.64 -22.50
N THR A 264 -24.44 -17.78 -23.25
CA THR A 264 -25.13 -18.20 -24.46
C THR A 264 -24.14 -18.47 -25.61
N ASP A 265 -24.55 -19.16 -26.66
CA ASP A 265 -23.71 -19.47 -27.83
C ASP A 265 -23.18 -18.17 -28.49
N GLU A 266 -24.01 -17.12 -28.54
CA GLU A 266 -23.63 -15.81 -29.06
C GLU A 266 -22.57 -15.15 -28.17
N GLU A 267 -22.77 -15.20 -26.84
CA GLU A 267 -21.82 -14.66 -25.86
C GLU A 267 -20.49 -15.42 -25.87
N ALA A 268 -20.52 -16.74 -26.03
CA ALA A 268 -19.32 -17.56 -26.14
C ALA A 268 -18.54 -17.28 -27.43
N THR A 269 -19.24 -17.02 -28.54
CA THR A 269 -18.62 -16.62 -29.81
C THR A 269 -17.94 -15.26 -29.65
N TRP A 270 -18.66 -14.26 -29.13
CA TRP A 270 -18.13 -12.95 -28.85
C TRP A 270 -16.96 -12.96 -27.87
N ALA A 271 -17.02 -13.82 -26.84
CA ALA A 271 -15.91 -14.00 -25.90
C ALA A 271 -14.64 -14.54 -26.57
N GLY A 272 -14.80 -15.35 -27.62
CA GLY A 272 -13.70 -15.82 -28.46
C GLY A 272 -13.02 -14.67 -29.23
N ASP A 273 -13.79 -13.73 -29.75
CA ASP A 273 -13.28 -12.54 -30.42
C ASP A 273 -12.59 -11.61 -29.41
N LEU A 274 -13.21 -11.41 -28.25
CA LEU A 274 -12.63 -10.64 -27.14
C LEU A 274 -11.29 -11.24 -26.69
N TRP A 275 -11.19 -12.56 -26.62
CA TRP A 275 -9.93 -13.24 -26.27
C TRP A 275 -8.82 -12.91 -27.28
N PHE A 276 -9.14 -12.98 -28.56
CA PHE A 276 -8.17 -12.67 -29.61
C PHE A 276 -7.72 -11.21 -29.58
N GLU A 277 -8.66 -10.27 -29.41
CA GLU A 277 -8.37 -8.83 -29.36
C GLU A 277 -7.57 -8.40 -28.12
N SER A 278 -7.80 -9.09 -26.99
CA SER A 278 -7.17 -8.76 -25.69
C SER A 278 -5.98 -9.64 -25.35
N GLU A 279 -5.58 -10.54 -26.24
CA GLU A 279 -4.54 -11.54 -25.96
C GLU A 279 -4.80 -12.33 -24.67
N GLY A 280 -6.07 -12.53 -24.34
CA GLY A 280 -6.48 -13.28 -23.15
C GLY A 280 -6.33 -12.53 -21.82
N LEU A 281 -6.23 -11.18 -21.81
CA LEU A 281 -6.12 -10.42 -20.57
C LEU A 281 -7.34 -10.60 -19.64
N PRO A 282 -7.17 -11.13 -18.40
CA PRO A 282 -8.26 -11.40 -17.46
C PRO A 282 -9.18 -10.21 -17.19
N LEU A 283 -8.61 -9.01 -17.06
CA LEU A 283 -9.37 -7.79 -16.79
C LEU A 283 -10.44 -7.52 -17.85
N ARG A 284 -10.19 -7.86 -19.12
CA ARG A 284 -11.16 -7.66 -20.20
C ARG A 284 -12.39 -8.53 -20.02
N PHE A 285 -12.21 -9.77 -19.59
CA PHE A 285 -13.33 -10.70 -19.31
C PHE A 285 -14.13 -10.27 -18.09
N VAL A 286 -13.45 -9.78 -17.03
CA VAL A 286 -14.11 -9.23 -15.83
C VAL A 286 -14.97 -8.01 -16.19
N GLN A 287 -14.43 -7.08 -16.98
CA GLN A 287 -15.15 -5.89 -17.45
C GLN A 287 -16.34 -6.26 -18.34
N ALA A 288 -16.13 -7.19 -19.27
CA ALA A 288 -17.18 -7.72 -20.13
C ALA A 288 -18.30 -8.38 -19.32
N GLY A 289 -17.95 -9.20 -18.34
CA GLY A 289 -18.91 -9.83 -17.44
C GLY A 289 -19.72 -8.83 -16.62
N ALA A 290 -19.10 -7.75 -16.16
CA ALA A 290 -19.81 -6.67 -15.46
C ALA A 290 -20.85 -5.99 -16.38
N LEU A 291 -20.51 -5.74 -17.63
CA LEU A 291 -21.44 -5.18 -18.63
C LEU A 291 -22.60 -6.14 -18.94
N LEU A 292 -22.33 -7.42 -19.11
CA LEU A 292 -23.38 -8.43 -19.34
C LEU A 292 -24.34 -8.52 -18.14
N ARG A 293 -23.81 -8.54 -16.90
CA ARG A 293 -24.66 -8.49 -15.69
C ARG A 293 -25.54 -7.25 -15.64
N GLN A 294 -24.99 -6.10 -15.98
CA GLN A 294 -25.75 -4.85 -16.02
C GLN A 294 -26.88 -4.93 -17.06
N ARG A 295 -26.58 -5.43 -18.26
CA ARG A 295 -27.59 -5.65 -19.32
C ARG A 295 -28.70 -6.59 -18.84
N ASP A 296 -28.36 -7.69 -18.20
CA ASP A 296 -29.32 -8.68 -17.72
C ASP A 296 -30.23 -8.11 -16.63
N ARG A 297 -29.69 -7.30 -15.72
CA ARG A 297 -30.46 -6.58 -14.70
C ARG A 297 -31.48 -5.60 -15.32
N LEU A 298 -31.06 -4.84 -16.34
CA LEU A 298 -31.95 -3.91 -17.06
C LEU A 298 -33.09 -4.66 -17.76
N ARG A 299 -32.81 -5.79 -18.41
CA ARG A 299 -33.82 -6.61 -19.05
C ARG A 299 -34.83 -7.20 -18.05
N ALA A 300 -34.33 -7.69 -16.91
CA ALA A 300 -35.21 -8.21 -15.84
C ALA A 300 -36.09 -7.10 -15.23
N GLY A 301 -35.56 -5.90 -15.05
CA GLY A 301 -36.32 -4.74 -14.56
C GLY A 301 -37.40 -4.28 -15.54
N THR A 302 -37.16 -4.35 -16.85
CA THR A 302 -38.14 -3.96 -17.87
C THR A 302 -39.27 -5.00 -17.94
N SER A 303 -38.96 -6.30 -17.85
CA SER A 303 -39.99 -7.35 -17.81
C SER A 303 -40.89 -7.25 -16.57
N ALA A 304 -40.37 -6.87 -15.45
CA ALA A 304 -41.17 -6.67 -14.21
C ALA A 304 -42.14 -5.49 -14.32
N VAL A 305 -41.78 -4.44 -15.06
CA VAL A 305 -42.68 -3.29 -15.27
C VAL A 305 -43.83 -3.62 -16.23
N ASP A 306 -43.59 -4.46 -17.24
CA ASP A 306 -44.62 -4.88 -18.19
C ASP A 306 -45.65 -5.87 -17.56
N GLU A 307 -45.27 -6.64 -16.53
CA GLU A 307 -46.18 -7.53 -15.79
C GLU A 307 -47.13 -6.82 -14.82
N PHE A 308 -46.80 -5.59 -14.39
CA PHE A 308 -47.64 -4.79 -13.49
C PHE A 308 -48.40 -3.65 -14.19
N GLY A 309 -48.31 -3.57 -15.52
CA GLY A 309 -48.93 -2.53 -16.35
C GLY A 309 -50.23 -2.98 -17.00
N VAL A 310 -51.25 -3.42 -16.22
CA VAL A 310 -52.61 -3.52 -16.66
C VAL A 310 -53.54 -2.84 -15.67
#